data_7f6c4d3d6e35c55e16425367ef0b1a70
#
_entry.id   7f6c4d3d6e35c55e16425367ef0b1a70
#
_cell.length_a   1.000
_cell.length_b   1.000
_cell.length_c   1.000
_cell.angle_alpha   90.00
_cell.angle_beta   90.00
_cell.angle_gamma   90.00
#
_symmetry.space_group_name_H-M   'P 1'
#
loop_
_entity.id
_entity.type
_entity.pdbx_description
1 polymer ?
#
loop_
_entity_poly.entity_id
_entity_poly.type
_entity_poly.pdbx_seq_one_letter_code
_entity_poly.pdbx_strand_id
1 'polypeptide(L)'
;MSEFSQISQWPADTVAGALLHRGEVIETVGDTAREFPVASVTKLVAAYGVMLAVEEGAVELGQPAGPEGSTLEHLLAHASGISFDSREPQKPVGERRIYSSAGYEWAADTVADATGMDFAEYLREGVLTPSGMDSTRLEGSAGHGLVSTVKDLAAFAAEVQDPQLLHPSTVADMRRVHFGGLRGIVPGYGNFKDCTWGLGFEIHGDKDHWMGALPADAVGHFGMSGTYL
;
A
#
# COMPACT_ATOMS: atom_id res chain seq x y z
N MET A 1 -24.70 -18.25 2.38
CA MET A 1 -23.71 -18.54 3.44
C MET A 1 -22.84 -17.29 3.51
N SER A 2 -22.49 -16.85 4.72
CA SER A 2 -21.59 -15.69 4.87
C SER A 2 -20.21 -16.01 4.28
N GLU A 3 -19.65 -15.09 3.51
CA GLU A 3 -18.27 -15.18 2.98
C GLU A 3 -17.25 -15.24 4.12
N PHE A 4 -17.62 -14.70 5.29
CA PHE A 4 -16.79 -14.71 6.50
C PHE A 4 -16.98 -15.95 7.38
N SER A 5 -17.61 -17.01 6.89
CA SER A 5 -17.89 -18.22 7.71
C SER A 5 -16.63 -18.88 8.32
N GLN A 6 -15.46 -18.67 7.72
CA GLN A 6 -14.19 -19.22 8.21
C GLN A 6 -13.45 -18.30 9.19
N ILE A 7 -13.80 -17.01 9.25
CA ILE A 7 -13.04 -16.02 10.04
C ILE A 7 -13.11 -16.30 11.54
N SER A 8 -14.22 -16.90 12.02
CA SER A 8 -14.39 -17.31 13.42
C SER A 8 -13.47 -18.48 13.84
N GLN A 9 -12.81 -19.12 12.88
CA GLN A 9 -11.89 -20.24 13.12
C GLN A 9 -10.42 -19.78 13.12
N TRP A 10 -10.16 -18.51 12.83
CA TRP A 10 -8.81 -17.97 12.85
C TRP A 10 -8.25 -17.94 14.27
N PRO A 11 -6.98 -18.26 14.47
CA PRO A 11 -6.33 -18.25 15.77
C PRO A 11 -5.98 -16.82 16.21
N ALA A 12 -7.00 -15.97 16.34
CA ALA A 12 -6.87 -14.57 16.75
C ALA A 12 -7.94 -14.21 17.75
N ASP A 13 -7.57 -13.47 18.80
CA ASP A 13 -8.48 -13.05 19.86
C ASP A 13 -9.57 -12.08 19.36
N THR A 14 -9.23 -11.33 18.34
CA THR A 14 -10.14 -10.33 17.74
C THR A 14 -9.95 -10.31 16.22
N VAL A 15 -11.07 -10.42 15.53
CA VAL A 15 -11.13 -10.32 14.07
C VAL A 15 -12.26 -9.39 13.66
N ALA A 16 -12.04 -8.64 12.60
CA ALA A 16 -13.06 -7.85 11.94
C ALA A 16 -12.78 -7.84 10.43
N GLY A 17 -13.83 -7.70 9.62
CA GLY A 17 -13.70 -7.69 8.17
C GLY A 17 -14.88 -7.01 7.50
N ALA A 18 -14.66 -6.57 6.26
CA ALA A 18 -15.70 -6.05 5.38
C ALA A 18 -15.52 -6.62 3.97
N LEU A 19 -16.62 -6.92 3.33
CA LEU A 19 -16.68 -7.27 1.91
C LEU A 19 -17.34 -6.13 1.15
N LEU A 20 -16.68 -5.66 0.11
CA LEU A 20 -17.18 -4.59 -0.75
C LEU A 20 -17.49 -5.11 -2.14
N HIS A 21 -18.51 -4.54 -2.74
CA HIS A 21 -18.83 -4.73 -4.15
C HIS A 21 -19.13 -3.38 -4.79
N ARG A 22 -18.34 -2.97 -5.77
CA ARG A 22 -18.48 -1.68 -6.48
C ARG A 22 -18.55 -0.47 -5.53
N GLY A 23 -17.61 -0.43 -4.57
CA GLY A 23 -17.52 0.65 -3.59
C GLY A 23 -18.51 0.55 -2.41
N GLU A 24 -19.49 -0.35 -2.47
CA GLU A 24 -20.48 -0.52 -1.39
C GLU A 24 -20.10 -1.70 -0.47
N VAL A 25 -20.19 -1.49 0.84
CA VAL A 25 -20.02 -2.56 1.84
C VAL A 25 -21.27 -3.43 1.83
N ILE A 26 -21.11 -4.71 1.46
CA ILE A 26 -22.21 -5.67 1.36
C ILE A 26 -22.28 -6.65 2.53
N GLU A 27 -21.18 -6.86 3.24
CA GLU A 27 -21.12 -7.71 4.42
C GLU A 27 -20.02 -7.23 5.37
N THR A 28 -20.23 -7.36 6.67
CA THR A 28 -19.24 -7.09 7.71
C THR A 28 -19.25 -8.17 8.77
N VAL A 29 -18.11 -8.33 9.46
CA VAL A 29 -17.96 -9.22 10.61
C VAL A 29 -17.11 -8.55 11.68
N GLY A 30 -17.40 -8.83 12.94
CA GLY A 30 -16.68 -8.28 14.09
C GLY A 30 -16.94 -6.79 14.32
N ASP A 31 -16.11 -6.16 15.15
CA ASP A 31 -16.18 -4.73 15.44
C ASP A 31 -15.40 -3.94 14.38
N THR A 32 -16.10 -3.41 13.40
CA THR A 32 -15.50 -2.65 12.29
C THR A 32 -15.00 -1.27 12.68
N ALA A 33 -15.35 -0.77 13.88
CA ALA A 33 -14.88 0.50 14.42
C ALA A 33 -13.64 0.35 15.33
N ARG A 34 -13.27 -0.89 15.65
CA ARG A 34 -12.07 -1.15 16.45
C ARG A 34 -10.81 -0.75 15.68
N GLU A 35 -9.92 -0.06 16.37
CA GLU A 35 -8.61 0.31 15.84
C GLU A 35 -7.63 -0.87 15.88
N PHE A 36 -6.87 -1.01 14.79
CA PHE A 36 -5.79 -1.98 14.66
C PHE A 36 -4.55 -1.30 14.08
N PRO A 37 -3.34 -1.66 14.53
CA PRO A 37 -2.12 -1.36 13.77
C PRO A 37 -2.16 -2.19 12.49
N VAL A 38 -2.10 -1.55 11.33
CA VAL A 38 -2.28 -2.24 10.04
C VAL A 38 -0.97 -2.64 9.37
N ALA A 39 0.15 -2.37 10.03
CA ALA A 39 1.49 -2.70 9.55
C ALA A 39 1.66 -2.30 8.07
N SER A 40 2.11 -3.21 7.21
CA SER A 40 2.45 -2.88 5.82
C SER A 40 1.27 -2.53 4.91
N VAL A 41 0.01 -2.71 5.34
CA VAL A 41 -1.14 -2.13 4.64
C VAL A 41 -1.04 -0.60 4.59
N THR A 42 -0.30 0.02 5.51
CA THR A 42 0.10 1.44 5.47
C THR A 42 0.61 1.88 4.10
N LYS A 43 1.38 1.02 3.42
CA LYS A 43 2.00 1.34 2.12
C LYS A 43 1.00 1.69 1.03
N LEU A 44 -0.18 1.08 1.05
CA LEU A 44 -1.25 1.40 0.10
C LEU A 44 -1.69 2.85 0.25
N VAL A 45 -1.99 3.25 1.48
CA VAL A 45 -2.48 4.60 1.81
C VAL A 45 -1.37 5.64 1.63
N ALA A 46 -0.13 5.30 2.06
CA ALA A 46 1.03 6.18 1.86
C ALA A 46 1.33 6.41 0.37
N ALA A 47 1.31 5.35 -0.46
CA ALA A 47 1.48 5.50 -1.90
C ALA A 47 0.38 6.37 -2.52
N TYR A 48 -0.86 6.24 -2.04
CA TYR A 48 -1.98 7.08 -2.48
C TYR A 48 -1.71 8.57 -2.19
N GLY A 49 -1.18 8.89 -1.00
CA GLY A 49 -0.76 10.25 -0.64
C GLY A 49 0.40 10.77 -1.52
N VAL A 50 1.39 9.91 -1.83
CA VAL A 50 2.47 10.28 -2.75
C VAL A 50 1.93 10.57 -4.16
N MET A 51 0.98 9.76 -4.64
CA MET A 51 0.36 9.97 -5.96
C MET A 51 -0.52 11.23 -6.00
N LEU A 52 -1.13 11.61 -4.87
CA LEU A 52 -1.81 12.91 -4.75
C LEU A 52 -0.81 14.05 -4.95
N ALA A 53 0.36 13.98 -4.31
CA ALA A 53 1.41 15.00 -4.49
C ALA A 53 1.94 15.05 -5.92
N VAL A 54 1.91 13.91 -6.66
CA VAL A 54 2.22 13.88 -8.10
C VAL A 54 1.15 14.61 -8.91
N GLU A 55 -0.15 14.38 -8.65
CA GLU A 55 -1.23 15.07 -9.37
C GLU A 55 -1.27 16.57 -9.07
N GLU A 56 -0.93 16.97 -7.85
CA GLU A 56 -0.80 18.38 -7.46
C GLU A 56 0.44 19.05 -8.08
N GLY A 57 1.35 18.27 -8.67
CA GLY A 57 2.59 18.77 -9.25
C GLY A 57 3.64 19.17 -8.22
N ALA A 58 3.49 18.76 -6.97
CA ALA A 58 4.49 18.99 -5.93
C ALA A 58 5.72 18.09 -6.13
N VAL A 59 5.54 16.87 -6.62
CA VAL A 59 6.59 15.93 -6.97
C VAL A 59 6.32 15.26 -8.32
N GLU A 60 7.33 14.62 -8.92
CA GLU A 60 7.20 13.84 -10.15
C GLU A 60 7.64 12.40 -9.91
N LEU A 61 6.92 11.41 -10.47
CA LEU A 61 7.32 9.99 -10.37
C LEU A 61 8.75 9.73 -10.88
N GLY A 62 9.14 10.42 -11.94
CA GLY A 62 10.47 10.30 -12.55
C GLY A 62 11.57 11.11 -11.86
N GLN A 63 11.24 11.94 -10.85
CA GLN A 63 12.28 12.72 -10.18
C GLN A 63 13.25 11.83 -9.41
N PRO A 64 14.54 12.21 -9.30
CA PRO A 64 15.51 11.49 -8.49
C PRO A 64 15.06 11.41 -7.03
N ALA A 65 14.95 10.18 -6.51
CA ALA A 65 14.65 9.88 -5.13
C ALA A 65 15.22 8.49 -4.80
N GLY A 66 15.87 8.35 -3.66
CA GLY A 66 16.53 7.11 -3.31
C GLY A 66 18.03 7.13 -3.63
N PRO A 67 18.68 5.96 -3.83
CA PRO A 67 20.06 5.88 -4.23
C PRO A 67 20.26 6.40 -5.66
N GLU A 68 21.53 6.62 -6.05
CA GLU A 68 21.88 7.12 -7.39
C GLU A 68 21.21 6.28 -8.50
N GLY A 69 20.53 6.95 -9.43
CA GLY A 69 19.78 6.35 -10.52
C GLY A 69 18.36 5.88 -10.15
N SER A 70 17.96 5.97 -8.88
CA SER A 70 16.60 5.70 -8.44
C SER A 70 15.69 6.91 -8.61
N THR A 71 14.40 6.66 -8.75
CA THR A 71 13.33 7.67 -8.80
C THR A 71 12.25 7.36 -7.76
N LEU A 72 11.33 8.29 -7.58
CA LEU A 72 10.17 8.09 -6.71
C LEU A 72 9.35 6.85 -7.13
N GLU A 73 9.22 6.61 -8.44
CA GLU A 73 8.59 5.39 -8.98
C GLU A 73 9.29 4.11 -8.51
N HIS A 74 10.64 4.09 -8.54
CA HIS A 74 11.40 2.93 -8.05
C HIS A 74 11.17 2.65 -6.56
N LEU A 75 11.02 3.69 -5.73
CA LEU A 75 10.73 3.54 -4.31
C LEU A 75 9.35 2.90 -4.08
N LEU A 76 8.30 3.43 -4.72
CA LEU A 76 6.93 2.94 -4.58
C LEU A 76 6.74 1.51 -5.11
N ALA A 77 7.48 1.14 -6.16
CA ALA A 77 7.44 -0.19 -6.76
C ALA A 77 8.49 -1.16 -6.17
N HIS A 78 9.20 -0.81 -5.10
CA HIS A 78 10.25 -1.65 -4.51
C HIS A 78 11.38 -2.05 -5.47
N ALA A 79 11.69 -1.20 -6.43
CA ALA A 79 12.72 -1.44 -7.46
C ALA A 79 13.99 -0.59 -7.25
N SER A 80 14.09 0.18 -6.17
CA SER A 80 15.22 1.06 -5.87
C SER A 80 16.50 0.34 -5.45
N GLY A 81 16.40 -0.95 -5.09
CA GLY A 81 17.55 -1.75 -4.67
C GLY A 81 17.99 -1.55 -3.22
N ILE A 82 17.32 -0.71 -2.44
CA ILE A 82 17.67 -0.48 -1.02
C ILE A 82 17.16 -1.59 -0.09
N SER A 83 17.71 -1.64 1.12
CA SER A 83 17.35 -2.59 2.17
C SER A 83 15.89 -2.46 2.63
N PHE A 84 15.41 -3.45 3.39
CA PHE A 84 14.06 -3.47 3.97
C PHE A 84 13.83 -2.30 4.92
N ASP A 85 14.77 -2.05 5.83
CA ASP A 85 14.66 -1.14 6.98
C ASP A 85 15.75 -0.06 7.02
N SER A 86 16.57 0.03 5.97
CA SER A 86 17.60 1.08 5.86
C SER A 86 17.70 1.58 4.42
N ARG A 87 18.24 2.79 4.27
CA ARG A 87 18.47 3.42 2.96
C ARG A 87 19.73 2.92 2.24
N GLU A 88 20.38 1.88 2.80
CA GLU A 88 21.59 1.32 2.22
C GLU A 88 21.29 0.49 0.97
N PRO A 89 21.96 0.75 -0.17
CA PRO A 89 21.80 -0.04 -1.37
C PRO A 89 22.31 -1.49 -1.16
N GLN A 90 21.49 -2.46 -1.51
CA GLN A 90 21.86 -3.88 -1.55
C GLN A 90 22.08 -4.39 -2.96
N LYS A 91 21.42 -3.77 -3.93
CA LYS A 91 21.48 -4.11 -5.34
C LYS A 91 21.40 -2.85 -6.20
N PRO A 92 21.89 -2.90 -7.45
CA PRO A 92 21.62 -1.85 -8.42
C PRO A 92 20.12 -1.61 -8.60
N VAL A 93 19.77 -0.35 -8.89
CA VAL A 93 18.40 0.06 -9.21
C VAL A 93 17.87 -0.77 -10.38
N GLY A 94 16.65 -1.30 -10.26
CA GLY A 94 16.00 -2.10 -11.29
C GLY A 94 16.54 -3.52 -11.48
N GLU A 95 17.52 -3.99 -10.66
CA GLU A 95 18.04 -5.36 -10.78
C GLU A 95 17.12 -6.38 -10.11
N ARG A 96 16.56 -6.03 -8.97
CA ARG A 96 15.66 -6.91 -8.20
C ARG A 96 14.57 -6.11 -7.52
N ARG A 97 13.45 -6.79 -7.27
CA ARG A 97 12.44 -6.26 -6.36
C ARG A 97 12.85 -6.57 -4.93
N ILE A 98 13.23 -5.54 -4.19
CA ILE A 98 13.59 -5.62 -2.77
C ILE A 98 12.51 -4.86 -1.99
N TYR A 99 11.63 -5.62 -1.33
CA TYR A 99 10.60 -5.07 -0.49
C TYR A 99 11.22 -4.18 0.60
N SER A 100 10.81 -2.91 0.69
CA SER A 100 11.44 -1.92 1.55
C SER A 100 10.42 -1.00 2.23
N SER A 101 10.45 -0.95 3.55
CA SER A 101 9.76 0.09 4.33
C SER A 101 10.53 1.41 4.29
N ALA A 102 11.87 1.36 4.32
CA ALA A 102 12.72 2.54 4.20
C ALA A 102 12.51 3.29 2.87
N GLY A 103 12.12 2.59 1.79
CA GLY A 103 11.74 3.20 0.53
C GLY A 103 10.50 4.08 0.63
N TYR A 104 9.52 3.66 1.42
CA TYR A 104 8.31 4.44 1.67
C TYR A 104 8.56 5.63 2.60
N GLU A 105 9.44 5.47 3.59
CA GLU A 105 9.90 6.60 4.41
C GLU A 105 10.62 7.65 3.55
N TRP A 106 11.46 7.20 2.61
CA TRP A 106 12.14 8.12 1.68
C TRP A 106 11.15 8.81 0.74
N ALA A 107 10.15 8.10 0.22
CA ALA A 107 9.10 8.69 -0.60
C ALA A 107 8.27 9.72 0.19
N ALA A 108 7.94 9.43 1.46
CA ALA A 108 7.26 10.35 2.36
C ALA A 108 8.08 11.62 2.63
N ASP A 109 9.38 11.47 2.92
CA ASP A 109 10.29 12.61 3.09
C ASP A 109 10.38 13.46 1.81
N THR A 110 10.38 12.83 0.63
CA THR A 110 10.40 13.54 -0.65
C THR A 110 9.17 14.43 -0.81
N VAL A 111 7.98 13.96 -0.41
CA VAL A 111 6.76 14.76 -0.42
C VAL A 111 6.82 15.87 0.65
N ALA A 112 7.27 15.54 1.87
CA ALA A 112 7.38 16.51 2.94
C ALA A 112 8.35 17.65 2.59
N ASP A 113 9.49 17.34 2.00
CA ASP A 113 10.47 18.34 1.53
C ASP A 113 9.89 19.24 0.44
N ALA A 114 9.11 18.67 -0.49
CA ALA A 114 8.53 19.42 -1.60
C ALA A 114 7.35 20.31 -1.18
N THR A 115 6.53 19.85 -0.23
CA THR A 115 5.34 20.57 0.24
C THR A 115 5.62 21.47 1.43
N GLY A 116 6.70 21.25 2.17
CA GLY A 116 6.98 21.92 3.44
C GLY A 116 6.05 21.48 4.58
N MET A 117 5.31 20.38 4.40
CA MET A 117 4.36 19.83 5.36
C MET A 117 4.83 18.45 5.84
N ASP A 118 4.68 18.14 7.11
CA ASP A 118 4.89 16.77 7.60
C ASP A 118 4.02 15.77 6.82
N PHE A 119 4.58 14.62 6.44
CA PHE A 119 3.86 13.68 5.59
C PHE A 119 2.60 13.11 6.25
N ALA A 120 2.61 12.90 7.57
CA ALA A 120 1.41 12.42 8.27
C ALA A 120 0.29 13.48 8.25
N GLU A 121 0.64 14.76 8.33
CA GLU A 121 -0.31 15.86 8.18
C GLU A 121 -0.81 15.97 6.74
N TYR A 122 0.09 15.91 5.76
CA TYR A 122 -0.25 15.90 4.34
C TYR A 122 -1.20 14.75 3.99
N LEU A 123 -0.89 13.53 4.48
CA LEU A 123 -1.73 12.35 4.28
C LEU A 123 -3.11 12.52 4.91
N ARG A 124 -3.16 13.08 6.13
CA ARG A 124 -4.41 13.34 6.86
C ARG A 124 -5.31 14.31 6.09
N GLU A 125 -4.74 15.43 5.63
CA GLU A 125 -5.52 16.47 4.95
C GLU A 125 -5.91 16.09 3.52
N GLY A 126 -4.98 15.47 2.78
CA GLY A 126 -5.17 15.17 1.37
C GLY A 126 -5.88 13.85 1.10
N VAL A 127 -5.77 12.86 2.01
CA VAL A 127 -6.31 11.52 1.77
C VAL A 127 -7.30 11.09 2.85
N LEU A 128 -6.88 11.07 4.14
CA LEU A 128 -7.69 10.42 5.17
C LEU A 128 -9.00 11.16 5.42
N THR A 129 -8.95 12.46 5.66
CA THR A 129 -10.15 13.27 5.91
C THR A 129 -11.10 13.32 4.70
N PRO A 130 -10.64 13.58 3.46
CA PRO A 130 -11.51 13.56 2.30
C PRO A 130 -12.15 12.21 2.00
N SER A 131 -11.47 11.09 2.31
CA SER A 131 -12.03 9.74 2.17
C SER A 131 -12.93 9.32 3.33
N GLY A 132 -13.13 10.16 4.36
CA GLY A 132 -13.91 9.81 5.54
C GLY A 132 -13.25 8.78 6.47
N MET A 133 -11.91 8.70 6.45
CA MET A 133 -11.12 7.80 7.28
C MET A 133 -10.78 8.45 8.64
N ASP A 134 -11.80 8.90 9.35
CA ASP A 134 -11.68 9.77 10.53
C ASP A 134 -11.00 9.11 11.74
N SER A 135 -10.98 7.78 11.79
CA SER A 135 -10.32 7.00 12.85
C SER A 135 -8.91 6.54 12.46
N THR A 136 -8.42 6.96 11.28
CA THR A 136 -7.13 6.55 10.75
C THR A 136 -6.08 7.62 10.97
N ARG A 137 -4.87 7.21 11.38
CA ARG A 137 -3.74 8.11 11.62
C ARG A 137 -2.40 7.43 11.37
N LEU A 138 -1.46 8.18 10.86
CA LEU A 138 -0.08 7.74 10.72
C LEU A 138 0.71 8.13 11.98
N GLU A 139 1.02 7.14 12.83
CA GLU A 139 1.73 7.36 14.11
C GLU A 139 3.26 7.14 14.01
N GLY A 140 3.76 6.78 12.83
CA GLY A 140 5.17 6.46 12.64
C GLY A 140 5.55 6.35 11.18
N SER A 141 6.30 5.31 10.83
CA SER A 141 6.82 5.10 9.47
C SER A 141 5.72 5.03 8.41
N ALA A 142 5.90 5.74 7.31
CA ALA A 142 5.05 5.63 6.12
C ALA A 142 5.07 4.21 5.49
N GLY A 143 6.01 3.37 5.92
CA GLY A 143 6.08 1.97 5.52
C GLY A 143 5.21 1.02 6.36
N HIS A 144 4.79 1.39 7.59
CA HIS A 144 4.09 0.45 8.48
C HIS A 144 3.38 1.09 9.69
N GLY A 145 3.39 2.42 9.84
CA GLY A 145 2.96 3.11 11.07
C GLY A 145 1.49 3.52 11.12
N LEU A 146 0.65 3.07 10.19
CA LEU A 146 -0.77 3.44 10.19
C LEU A 146 -1.54 2.62 11.24
N VAL A 147 -2.39 3.32 12.00
CA VAL A 147 -3.45 2.74 12.81
C VAL A 147 -4.77 3.06 12.14
N SER A 148 -5.63 2.07 11.97
CA SER A 148 -6.89 2.22 11.22
C SER A 148 -7.97 1.28 11.73
N THR A 149 -9.17 1.39 11.16
CA THR A 149 -10.33 0.52 11.41
C THR A 149 -10.73 -0.19 10.12
N VAL A 150 -11.49 -1.28 10.23
CA VAL A 150 -12.06 -1.95 9.05
C VAL A 150 -12.99 -1.00 8.29
N LYS A 151 -13.77 -0.17 9.00
CA LYS A 151 -14.64 0.84 8.40
C LYS A 151 -13.85 1.80 7.51
N ASP A 152 -12.74 2.34 8.02
CA ASP A 152 -11.93 3.32 7.28
C ASP A 152 -11.17 2.66 6.12
N LEU A 153 -10.63 1.45 6.31
CA LEU A 153 -10.01 0.70 5.21
C LEU A 153 -11.03 0.32 4.12
N ALA A 154 -12.29 0.08 4.49
CA ALA A 154 -13.35 -0.13 3.50
C ALA A 154 -13.64 1.15 2.71
N ALA A 155 -13.61 2.33 3.34
CA ALA A 155 -13.73 3.61 2.64
C ALA A 155 -12.55 3.82 1.68
N PHE A 156 -11.33 3.51 2.08
CA PHE A 156 -10.16 3.52 1.19
C PHE A 156 -10.30 2.53 0.03
N ALA A 157 -10.77 1.30 0.29
CA ALA A 157 -11.01 0.32 -0.76
C ALA A 157 -12.08 0.79 -1.75
N ALA A 158 -13.12 1.48 -1.29
CA ALA A 158 -14.14 2.09 -2.15
C ALA A 158 -13.52 3.18 -3.03
N GLU A 159 -12.68 4.05 -2.47
CA GLU A 159 -11.94 5.08 -3.21
C GLU A 159 -11.03 4.45 -4.29
N VAL A 160 -10.34 3.34 -4.01
CA VAL A 160 -9.52 2.62 -5.01
C VAL A 160 -10.37 2.00 -6.12
N GLN A 161 -11.62 1.60 -5.83
CA GLN A 161 -12.54 1.01 -6.81
C GLN A 161 -13.23 2.07 -7.70
N ASP A 162 -13.58 3.21 -7.12
CA ASP A 162 -14.25 4.34 -7.80
C ASP A 162 -13.63 5.67 -7.36
N PRO A 163 -12.44 6.03 -7.91
CA PRO A 163 -11.63 7.15 -7.43
C PRO A 163 -12.34 8.51 -7.56
N GLN A 164 -12.34 9.27 -6.47
CA GLN A 164 -12.84 10.64 -6.41
C GLN A 164 -11.73 11.64 -6.05
N LEU A 165 -10.68 11.21 -5.35
CA LEU A 165 -9.57 12.06 -4.95
C LEU A 165 -8.48 12.11 -6.02
N LEU A 166 -8.12 10.96 -6.57
CA LEU A 166 -7.18 10.87 -7.68
C LEU A 166 -7.92 10.68 -9.00
N HIS A 167 -7.30 11.10 -10.08
CA HIS A 167 -7.84 10.82 -11.40
C HIS A 167 -7.89 9.30 -11.64
N PRO A 168 -8.96 8.73 -12.25
CA PRO A 168 -9.08 7.29 -12.48
C PRO A 168 -7.91 6.67 -13.22
N SER A 169 -7.25 7.40 -14.13
CA SER A 169 -6.06 6.91 -14.83
C SER A 169 -4.84 6.77 -13.90
N THR A 170 -4.72 7.62 -12.87
CA THR A 170 -3.66 7.53 -11.88
C THR A 170 -3.82 6.27 -11.04
N VAL A 171 -5.03 6.00 -10.55
CA VAL A 171 -5.30 4.77 -9.79
C VAL A 171 -5.13 3.53 -10.67
N ALA A 172 -5.53 3.59 -11.93
CA ALA A 172 -5.27 2.51 -12.89
C ALA A 172 -3.77 2.28 -13.10
N ASP A 173 -2.96 3.35 -13.17
CA ASP A 173 -1.51 3.27 -13.25
C ASP A 173 -0.90 2.66 -12.00
N MET A 174 -1.35 3.04 -10.81
CA MET A 174 -0.90 2.44 -9.54
C MET A 174 -1.12 0.93 -9.47
N ARG A 175 -2.16 0.43 -10.13
CA ARG A 175 -2.58 -0.98 -10.12
C ARG A 175 -1.99 -1.82 -11.24
N ARG A 176 -1.19 -1.25 -12.13
CA ARG A 176 -0.48 -2.01 -13.17
C ARG A 176 0.94 -2.37 -12.73
N VAL A 177 1.55 -3.35 -13.38
CA VAL A 177 2.93 -3.76 -13.09
C VAL A 177 3.92 -2.67 -13.50
N HIS A 178 4.72 -2.22 -12.55
CA HIS A 178 5.88 -1.37 -12.77
C HIS A 178 7.16 -2.21 -12.67
N PHE A 179 8.13 -1.97 -13.55
CA PHE A 179 9.38 -2.74 -13.61
C PHE A 179 9.15 -4.26 -13.63
N GLY A 180 8.41 -4.75 -14.63
CA GLY A 180 8.10 -6.17 -14.79
C GLY A 180 9.33 -7.07 -14.96
N GLY A 181 9.18 -8.37 -14.67
CA GLY A 181 10.24 -9.36 -14.79
C GLY A 181 11.27 -9.34 -13.65
N LEU A 182 11.08 -8.51 -12.62
CA LEU A 182 12.00 -8.46 -11.48
C LEU A 182 11.74 -9.64 -10.52
N ARG A 183 12.79 -10.42 -10.29
CA ARG A 183 12.80 -11.40 -9.20
C ARG A 183 12.76 -10.68 -7.85
N GLY A 184 11.98 -11.20 -6.91
CA GLY A 184 11.88 -10.64 -5.56
C GLY A 184 11.38 -11.61 -4.53
N ILE A 185 11.42 -11.17 -3.27
CA ILE A 185 10.90 -11.91 -2.13
C ILE A 185 9.68 -11.16 -1.60
N VAL A 186 8.56 -11.88 -1.46
CA VAL A 186 7.41 -11.43 -0.68
C VAL A 186 7.62 -11.93 0.75
N PRO A 187 7.77 -11.05 1.75
CA PRO A 187 8.05 -11.46 3.12
C PRO A 187 7.03 -12.46 3.66
N GLY A 188 7.50 -13.58 4.19
CA GLY A 188 6.64 -14.65 4.71
C GLY A 188 6.09 -15.63 3.66
N TYR A 189 6.18 -15.32 2.36
CA TYR A 189 5.57 -16.14 1.29
C TYR A 189 6.57 -16.74 0.31
N GLY A 190 7.77 -16.19 0.20
CA GLY A 190 8.81 -16.81 -0.60
C GLY A 190 9.42 -15.94 -1.70
N ASN A 191 10.18 -16.62 -2.59
CA ASN A 191 10.92 -16.00 -3.68
C ASN A 191 10.23 -16.28 -5.02
N PHE A 192 9.88 -15.22 -5.75
CA PHE A 192 9.19 -15.28 -7.03
C PHE A 192 10.09 -14.80 -8.16
N LYS A 193 10.05 -15.50 -9.31
CA LYS A 193 10.84 -15.14 -10.50
C LYS A 193 10.36 -13.83 -11.12
N ASP A 194 9.04 -13.62 -11.12
CA ASP A 194 8.39 -12.38 -11.46
C ASP A 194 7.58 -11.94 -10.23
N CYS A 195 8.16 -11.00 -9.47
CA CYS A 195 7.53 -10.45 -8.27
C CYS A 195 6.78 -9.18 -8.65
N THR A 196 5.59 -9.35 -9.20
CA THR A 196 4.75 -8.28 -9.74
C THR A 196 4.31 -7.28 -8.67
N TRP A 197 4.50 -5.99 -8.97
CA TRP A 197 4.16 -4.87 -8.08
C TRP A 197 3.79 -3.63 -8.88
N GLY A 198 2.82 -2.88 -8.39
CA GLY A 198 2.46 -1.56 -8.90
C GLY A 198 3.06 -0.44 -8.04
N LEU A 199 2.43 0.73 -8.03
CA LEU A 199 2.80 1.83 -7.15
C LEU A 199 2.03 1.70 -5.83
N GLY A 200 2.65 1.05 -4.85
CA GLY A 200 2.02 0.75 -3.56
C GLY A 200 1.38 -0.63 -3.47
N PHE A 201 0.77 -1.09 -4.53
CA PHE A 201 0.01 -2.34 -4.57
C PHE A 201 0.88 -3.54 -4.93
N GLU A 202 0.80 -4.61 -4.14
CA GLU A 202 1.19 -5.92 -4.62
C GLU A 202 0.17 -6.39 -5.66
N ILE A 203 0.65 -6.93 -6.78
CA ILE A 203 -0.20 -7.50 -7.85
C ILE A 203 -0.05 -9.02 -7.80
N HIS A 204 -1.15 -9.75 -7.80
CA HIS A 204 -1.13 -11.21 -7.69
C HIS A 204 -0.22 -11.85 -8.74
N GLY A 205 -0.46 -11.58 -10.03
CA GLY A 205 0.28 -12.24 -11.11
C GLY A 205 0.12 -13.76 -11.03
N ASP A 206 1.25 -14.46 -11.15
CA ASP A 206 1.31 -15.93 -11.05
C ASP A 206 1.88 -16.40 -9.69
N LYS A 207 1.83 -15.54 -8.65
CA LYS A 207 2.37 -15.87 -7.33
C LYS A 207 1.40 -16.78 -6.56
N ASP A 208 1.91 -17.94 -6.11
CA ASP A 208 1.18 -18.80 -5.17
C ASP A 208 1.47 -18.32 -3.73
N HIS A 209 0.58 -17.48 -3.20
CA HIS A 209 0.76 -16.83 -1.90
C HIS A 209 -0.57 -16.43 -1.25
N TRP A 210 -0.58 -15.39 -0.37
CA TRP A 210 -1.73 -14.96 0.44
C TRP A 210 -3.00 -14.62 -0.36
N MET A 211 -2.89 -14.20 -1.62
CA MET A 211 -4.06 -13.91 -2.48
C MET A 211 -4.78 -15.19 -2.96
N GLY A 212 -4.16 -16.37 -2.80
CA GLY A 212 -4.80 -17.65 -3.09
C GLY A 212 -5.31 -17.77 -4.52
N ALA A 213 -6.62 -17.97 -4.70
CA ALA A 213 -7.26 -18.19 -6.00
C ALA A 213 -7.82 -16.89 -6.63
N LEU A 214 -7.44 -15.71 -6.12
CA LEU A 214 -7.86 -14.45 -6.75
C LEU A 214 -7.30 -14.32 -8.18
N PRO A 215 -7.94 -13.52 -9.06
CA PRO A 215 -7.45 -13.28 -10.41
C PRO A 215 -6.02 -12.72 -10.43
N ALA A 216 -5.30 -12.93 -11.53
CA ALA A 216 -3.91 -12.46 -11.68
C ALA A 216 -3.77 -10.92 -11.62
N ASP A 217 -4.81 -10.18 -11.93
CA ASP A 217 -4.89 -8.73 -11.83
C ASP A 217 -5.38 -8.23 -10.47
N ALA A 218 -5.64 -9.13 -9.51
CA ALA A 218 -5.95 -8.75 -8.15
C ALA A 218 -4.79 -7.96 -7.53
N VAL A 219 -5.13 -6.91 -6.81
CA VAL A 219 -4.18 -6.02 -6.15
C VAL A 219 -4.52 -5.87 -4.66
N GLY A 220 -3.52 -5.62 -3.85
CA GLY A 220 -3.70 -5.41 -2.44
C GLY A 220 -2.39 -5.35 -1.67
N HIS A 221 -2.46 -5.55 -0.38
CA HIS A 221 -1.30 -5.69 0.49
C HIS A 221 -1.68 -6.43 1.78
N PHE A 222 -0.69 -7.06 2.39
CA PHE A 222 -0.83 -7.66 3.71
C PHE A 222 0.06 -6.94 4.74
N GLY A 223 -0.32 -7.03 6.00
CA GLY A 223 0.43 -6.52 7.14
C GLY A 223 0.82 -7.64 8.09
N MET A 224 2.03 -7.60 8.64
CA MET A 224 2.53 -8.57 9.61
C MET A 224 1.73 -8.59 10.93
N SER A 225 0.81 -7.64 11.11
CA SER A 225 -0.19 -7.64 12.19
C SER A 225 -1.39 -8.56 11.93
N GLY A 226 -1.42 -9.28 10.80
CA GLY A 226 -2.57 -10.09 10.39
C GLY A 226 -3.65 -9.29 9.66
N THR A 227 -3.28 -8.16 9.06
CA THR A 227 -4.18 -7.28 8.31
C THR A 227 -4.02 -7.52 6.81
N TYR A 228 -5.13 -7.47 6.07
CA TYR A 228 -5.16 -7.66 4.61
C TYR A 228 -6.12 -6.64 3.98
N LEU A 229 -5.75 -6.12 2.84
CA LEU A 229 -6.59 -5.26 2.00
C LEU A 229 -6.33 -5.56 0.53
#